data_dc8080c1ef49572dc44f4f75fc42f6f5
#
_entry.id   dc8080c1ef49572dc44f4f75fc42f6f5
#
_cell.length_a   1.000
_cell.length_b   1.000
_cell.length_c   1.000
_cell.angle_alpha   90.00
_cell.angle_beta   90.00
_cell.angle_gamma   90.00
#
_symmetry.space_group_name_H-M   'P 1'
#
loop_
_entity.id
_entity.type
_entity.pdbx_description
1 polymer ?
#
loop_
_entity_poly.entity_id
_entity_poly.type
_entity_poly.pdbx_seq_one_letter_code
_entity_poly.pdbx_strand_id
1 'polypeptide(L)'
;WEKDSGKLAWSGGSYAWHKKNPLFFDELRTQFPYLKQLYWAGGESLIMKEHYEVLAEIIESGYASQIELRYNSNGLDWEPHLFDLWRKFKQVIFHFSIDSYGDINHFIRWPSPWRKIQRQLRELDNYPWGNLRLTTATTVTILSIYYLPDFIGWKVNQDWKLLNKFPAGAGMIDLHLAYWPPQLNIKALPK
;
A
#
# COMPACT_ATOMS: atom_id res chain seq x y z
N TRP A 1 25.78 -12.08 7.78
CA TRP A 1 25.16 -10.99 7.02
C TRP A 1 26.19 -10.12 6.35
N GLU A 2 27.25 -9.76 7.04
CA GLU A 2 28.34 -8.95 6.48
C GLU A 2 29.14 -9.65 5.38
N LYS A 3 29.31 -10.97 5.42
CA LYS A 3 30.07 -11.72 4.41
C LYS A 3 29.37 -11.81 3.04
N ASP A 4 28.04 -11.74 3.01
CA ASP A 4 27.27 -11.80 1.77
C ASP A 4 26.77 -10.42 1.31
N SER A 5 26.83 -9.39 2.17
CA SER A 5 26.39 -8.03 1.84
C SER A 5 27.15 -7.38 0.70
N GLY A 6 28.41 -7.77 0.50
CA GLY A 6 29.23 -7.32 -0.63
C GLY A 6 28.80 -7.88 -1.99
N LYS A 7 27.90 -8.85 -2.02
CA LYS A 7 27.36 -9.48 -3.24
C LYS A 7 25.88 -9.24 -3.46
N LEU A 8 25.20 -8.51 -2.57
CA LEU A 8 23.83 -8.11 -2.82
C LEU A 8 23.81 -7.18 -4.04
N ALA A 9 23.14 -7.61 -5.07
CA ALA A 9 22.94 -6.90 -6.34
C ALA A 9 22.25 -5.52 -6.21
N TRP A 10 22.06 -5.04 -4.99
CA TRP A 10 21.52 -3.73 -4.66
C TRP A 10 22.51 -2.59 -4.95
N SER A 11 23.80 -2.88 -5.05
CA SER A 11 24.85 -1.88 -5.26
C SER A 11 24.93 -1.31 -6.68
N GLY A 12 24.08 -1.72 -7.59
CA GLY A 12 24.12 -1.26 -8.98
C GLY A 12 22.74 -1.14 -9.66
N GLY A 13 21.67 -1.53 -8.99
CA GLY A 13 20.32 -1.45 -9.56
C GLY A 13 19.79 -0.02 -9.56
N SER A 14 19.54 0.53 -10.73
CA SER A 14 18.76 1.77 -10.83
C SER A 14 17.30 1.45 -10.52
N TYR A 15 16.73 2.06 -9.47
CA TYR A 15 15.28 2.02 -9.20
C TYR A 15 14.44 2.60 -10.36
N ALA A 16 15.08 3.31 -11.26
CA ALA A 16 14.49 3.86 -12.47
C ALA A 16 14.65 2.92 -13.68
N TRP A 17 14.50 1.60 -13.49
CA TRP A 17 14.62 0.60 -14.56
C TRP A 17 13.66 0.88 -15.74
N HIS A 18 12.45 1.37 -15.45
CA HIS A 18 11.47 1.78 -16.44
C HIS A 18 11.97 2.92 -17.34
N LYS A 19 12.82 3.82 -16.82
CA LYS A 19 13.45 4.88 -17.62
C LYS A 19 14.56 4.36 -18.54
N LYS A 20 15.08 3.16 -18.25
CA LYS A 20 16.09 2.47 -19.06
C LYS A 20 15.49 1.53 -20.11
N ASN A 21 14.20 1.23 -19.98
CA ASN A 21 13.45 0.46 -20.97
C ASN A 21 12.45 1.39 -21.69
N PRO A 22 12.83 2.02 -22.80
CA PRO A 22 11.97 2.98 -23.49
C PRO A 22 10.68 2.36 -24.06
N LEU A 23 10.68 1.03 -24.26
CA LEU A 23 9.52 0.31 -24.79
C LEU A 23 8.51 -0.10 -23.71
N PHE A 24 8.88 -0.02 -22.44
CA PHE A 24 8.02 -0.54 -21.35
C PHE A 24 6.61 0.07 -21.35
N PHE A 25 6.52 1.39 -21.43
CA PHE A 25 5.22 2.07 -21.40
C PHE A 25 4.45 1.88 -22.72
N ASP A 26 5.15 1.77 -23.85
CA ASP A 26 4.52 1.51 -25.15
C ASP A 26 3.93 0.09 -25.17
N GLU A 27 4.66 -0.90 -24.68
CA GLU A 27 4.16 -2.25 -24.52
C GLU A 27 2.99 -2.32 -23.53
N LEU A 28 3.06 -1.61 -22.39
CA LEU A 28 1.98 -1.55 -21.42
C LEU A 28 0.69 -0.98 -22.04
N ARG A 29 0.78 0.06 -22.88
CA ARG A 29 -0.37 0.65 -23.58
C ARG A 29 -1.08 -0.38 -24.45
N THR A 30 -0.34 -1.26 -25.12
CA THR A 30 -0.94 -2.32 -25.95
C THR A 30 -1.75 -3.31 -25.14
N GLN A 31 -1.51 -3.41 -23.83
CA GLN A 31 -2.20 -4.33 -22.93
C GLN A 31 -3.49 -3.73 -22.34
N PHE A 32 -3.73 -2.43 -22.40
CA PHE A 32 -4.90 -1.79 -21.79
C PHE A 32 -6.23 -2.46 -22.11
N PRO A 33 -6.51 -2.89 -23.35
CA PRO A 33 -7.77 -3.59 -23.69
C PRO A 33 -7.97 -4.92 -22.94
N TYR A 34 -6.89 -5.56 -22.52
CA TYR A 34 -6.88 -6.88 -21.90
C TYR A 34 -6.72 -6.83 -20.39
N LEU A 35 -6.32 -5.68 -19.82
CA LEU A 35 -6.11 -5.53 -18.41
C LEU A 35 -7.41 -5.71 -17.63
N LYS A 36 -7.35 -6.55 -16.59
CA LYS A 36 -8.42 -6.73 -15.59
C LYS A 36 -8.01 -6.20 -14.24
N GLN A 37 -6.73 -6.18 -13.97
CA GLN A 37 -6.15 -5.74 -12.72
C GLN A 37 -4.80 -5.06 -12.96
N LEU A 38 -4.54 -3.98 -12.25
CA LEU A 38 -3.25 -3.30 -12.19
C LEU A 38 -2.83 -3.13 -10.74
N TYR A 39 -1.72 -3.78 -10.37
CA TYR A 39 -1.22 -3.77 -9.00
C TYR A 39 0.01 -2.88 -8.87
N TRP A 40 -0.13 -1.86 -8.05
CA TRP A 40 0.93 -0.93 -7.72
C TRP A 40 1.59 -1.33 -6.39
N ALA A 41 2.79 -1.87 -6.49
CA ALA A 41 3.58 -2.33 -5.35
C ALA A 41 5.05 -1.95 -5.50
N GLY A 42 5.73 -1.84 -4.37
CA GLY A 42 7.15 -1.47 -4.30
C GLY A 42 7.38 0.04 -4.30
N GLY A 43 8.37 0.49 -3.55
CA GLY A 43 8.59 1.91 -3.29
C GLY A 43 7.34 2.60 -2.72
N GLU A 44 7.04 3.78 -3.23
CA GLU A 44 5.76 4.48 -2.94
C GLU A 44 5.18 5.01 -4.27
N SER A 45 4.21 4.28 -4.80
CA SER A 45 3.63 4.59 -6.11
C SER A 45 2.83 5.90 -6.12
N LEU A 46 2.24 6.28 -5.00
CA LEU A 46 1.37 7.46 -4.92
C LEU A 46 2.10 8.80 -5.03
N ILE A 47 3.44 8.81 -4.96
CA ILE A 47 4.26 10.01 -5.21
C ILE A 47 4.97 9.97 -6.56
N MET A 48 4.78 8.91 -7.35
CA MET A 48 5.42 8.77 -8.66
C MET A 48 4.58 9.45 -9.74
N LYS A 49 5.21 10.31 -10.54
CA LYS A 49 4.55 10.97 -11.67
C LYS A 49 4.02 9.97 -12.70
N GLU A 50 4.82 8.96 -13.00
CA GLU A 50 4.48 7.90 -13.95
C GLU A 50 3.21 7.12 -13.56
N HIS A 51 2.93 6.98 -12.26
CA HIS A 51 1.69 6.39 -11.77
C HIS A 51 0.46 7.17 -12.28
N TYR A 52 0.47 8.49 -12.10
CA TYR A 52 -0.65 9.35 -12.52
C TYR A 52 -0.79 9.41 -14.03
N GLU A 53 0.33 9.45 -14.76
CA GLU A 53 0.35 9.43 -16.22
C GLU A 53 -0.30 8.16 -16.79
N VAL A 54 0.07 6.99 -16.26
CA VAL A 54 -0.52 5.70 -16.65
C VAL A 54 -2.02 5.64 -16.33
N LEU A 55 -2.46 6.12 -15.16
CA LEU A 55 -3.88 6.15 -14.84
C LEU A 55 -4.67 7.05 -15.79
N ALA A 56 -4.13 8.24 -16.13
CA ALA A 56 -4.75 9.15 -17.07
C ALA A 56 -4.86 8.53 -18.46
N GLU A 57 -3.80 7.92 -18.98
CA GLU A 57 -3.78 7.23 -20.27
C GLU A 57 -4.80 6.08 -20.36
N ILE A 58 -4.92 5.28 -19.27
CA ILE A 58 -5.94 4.22 -19.20
C ILE A 58 -7.36 4.81 -19.25
N ILE A 59 -7.60 5.94 -18.58
CA ILE A 59 -8.90 6.63 -18.60
C ILE A 59 -9.20 7.15 -20.01
N GLU A 60 -8.24 7.83 -20.64
CA GLU A 60 -8.37 8.38 -22.00
C GLU A 60 -8.61 7.28 -23.04
N SER A 61 -8.00 6.12 -22.87
CA SER A 61 -8.22 4.96 -23.74
C SER A 61 -9.60 4.29 -23.58
N GLY A 62 -10.38 4.68 -22.54
CA GLY A 62 -11.72 4.15 -22.29
C GLY A 62 -11.79 2.82 -21.56
N TYR A 63 -10.64 2.24 -21.14
CA TYR A 63 -10.60 0.92 -20.50
C TYR A 63 -10.67 0.94 -18.97
N ALA A 64 -10.62 2.11 -18.34
CA ALA A 64 -10.58 2.25 -16.87
C ALA A 64 -11.73 1.50 -16.15
N SER A 65 -12.94 1.57 -16.69
CA SER A 65 -14.13 0.97 -16.07
C SER A 65 -14.13 -0.56 -16.00
N GLN A 66 -13.21 -1.25 -16.66
CA GLN A 66 -13.05 -2.69 -16.57
C GLN A 66 -11.91 -3.11 -15.63
N ILE A 67 -11.04 -2.19 -15.23
CA ILE A 67 -9.78 -2.48 -14.52
C ILE A 67 -9.96 -2.25 -13.01
N GLU A 68 -9.52 -3.22 -12.22
CA GLU A 68 -9.34 -3.12 -10.78
C GLU A 68 -7.93 -2.60 -10.48
N LEU A 69 -7.84 -1.53 -9.71
CA LEU A 69 -6.56 -1.04 -9.17
C LEU A 69 -6.30 -1.65 -7.80
N ARG A 70 -5.07 -2.08 -7.56
CA ARG A 70 -4.60 -2.52 -6.24
C ARG A 70 -3.37 -1.76 -5.80
N TYR A 71 -3.35 -1.42 -4.52
CA TYR A 71 -2.26 -0.68 -3.89
C TYR A 71 -1.84 -1.32 -2.58
N ASN A 72 -0.51 -1.42 -2.40
CA ASN A 72 0.12 -1.51 -1.09
C ASN A 72 0.94 -0.24 -0.91
N SER A 73 0.52 0.63 -0.01
CA SER A 73 1.11 1.95 0.17
C SER A 73 1.20 2.33 1.64
N ASN A 74 2.17 3.17 1.97
CA ASN A 74 2.23 3.81 3.28
C ASN A 74 1.14 4.88 3.44
N GLY A 75 0.53 5.33 2.33
CA GLY A 75 -0.59 6.26 2.30
C GLY A 75 -0.29 7.63 2.92
N LEU A 76 0.98 8.04 2.94
CA LEU A 76 1.34 9.31 3.59
C LEU A 76 1.13 10.51 2.68
N ASP A 77 1.36 10.34 1.39
CA ASP A 77 1.27 11.44 0.42
C ASP A 77 0.69 10.94 -0.90
N TRP A 78 -0.13 11.78 -1.53
CA TRP A 78 -0.65 11.61 -2.90
C TRP A 78 -1.04 12.95 -3.50
N GLU A 79 -1.18 12.98 -4.82
CA GLU A 79 -1.64 14.16 -5.53
C GLU A 79 -3.13 14.44 -5.28
N PRO A 80 -3.56 15.70 -5.16
CA PRO A 80 -4.95 16.07 -4.81
C PRO A 80 -6.02 15.48 -5.73
N HIS A 81 -5.70 15.21 -6.99
CA HIS A 81 -6.63 14.68 -7.99
C HIS A 81 -6.72 13.15 -8.01
N LEU A 82 -6.03 12.43 -7.12
CA LEU A 82 -6.00 10.97 -7.09
C LEU A 82 -7.41 10.36 -7.07
N PHE A 83 -8.30 10.90 -6.24
CA PHE A 83 -9.66 10.38 -6.08
C PHE A 83 -10.50 10.58 -7.34
N ASP A 84 -10.25 11.65 -8.10
CA ASP A 84 -10.91 11.89 -9.39
C ASP A 84 -10.49 10.89 -10.47
N LEU A 85 -9.25 10.42 -10.42
CA LEU A 85 -8.79 9.32 -11.26
C LEU A 85 -9.44 8.00 -10.82
N TRP A 86 -9.35 7.67 -9.53
CA TRP A 86 -9.83 6.40 -9.00
C TRP A 86 -11.31 6.12 -9.27
N ARG A 87 -12.17 7.15 -9.21
CA ARG A 87 -13.62 6.99 -9.48
C ARG A 87 -13.95 6.49 -10.88
N LYS A 88 -13.00 6.56 -11.82
CA LYS A 88 -13.17 6.10 -13.21
C LYS A 88 -12.91 4.60 -13.37
N PHE A 89 -12.24 3.98 -12.41
CA PHE A 89 -11.91 2.57 -12.44
C PHE A 89 -13.03 1.69 -11.88
N LYS A 90 -13.04 0.43 -12.31
CA LYS A 90 -14.03 -0.56 -11.84
C LYS A 90 -14.05 -0.68 -10.32
N GLN A 91 -12.87 -0.78 -9.72
CA GLN A 91 -12.67 -0.90 -8.29
C GLN A 91 -11.26 -0.46 -7.93
N VAL A 92 -11.11 0.07 -6.73
CA VAL A 92 -9.81 0.33 -6.09
C VAL A 92 -9.74 -0.49 -4.82
N ILE A 93 -8.69 -1.29 -4.65
CA ILE A 93 -8.37 -2.01 -3.42
C ILE A 93 -7.11 -1.39 -2.84
N PHE A 94 -7.24 -0.79 -1.67
CA PHE A 94 -6.15 -0.09 -1.02
C PHE A 94 -5.79 -0.75 0.31
N HIS A 95 -4.59 -1.29 0.38
CA HIS A 95 -4.00 -1.83 1.60
C HIS A 95 -3.08 -0.77 2.21
N PHE A 96 -3.58 -0.10 3.25
CA PHE A 96 -2.80 0.90 3.97
C PHE A 96 -1.81 0.21 4.90
N SER A 97 -0.52 0.45 4.69
CA SER A 97 0.54 -0.21 5.45
C SER A 97 0.72 0.41 6.83
N ILE A 98 0.23 -0.26 7.87
CA ILE A 98 0.35 0.14 9.28
C ILE A 98 0.73 -1.08 10.10
N ASP A 99 1.84 -1.05 10.83
CA ASP A 99 2.35 -2.19 11.60
C ASP A 99 2.04 -2.12 13.09
N SER A 100 1.63 -0.96 13.59
CA SER A 100 1.30 -0.75 15.00
C SER A 100 0.52 0.56 15.21
N TYR A 101 0.34 0.95 16.46
CA TYR A 101 -0.37 2.15 16.89
C TYR A 101 0.59 3.24 17.39
N GLY A 102 0.26 4.51 17.13
CA GLY A 102 0.93 5.67 17.72
C GLY A 102 2.42 5.77 17.37
N ASP A 103 3.21 6.10 18.38
CA ASP A 103 4.67 6.32 18.24
C ASP A 103 5.41 5.02 17.89
N ILE A 104 4.88 3.86 18.25
CA ILE A 104 5.46 2.57 17.88
C ILE A 104 5.41 2.41 16.37
N ASN A 105 4.29 2.75 15.72
CA ASN A 105 4.23 2.71 14.26
C ASN A 105 5.20 3.71 13.63
N HIS A 106 5.32 4.91 14.20
CA HIS A 106 6.28 5.90 13.72
C HIS A 106 7.74 5.42 13.83
N PHE A 107 8.06 4.71 14.91
CA PHE A 107 9.40 4.12 15.11
C PHE A 107 9.68 3.01 14.08
N ILE A 108 8.71 2.09 13.88
CA ILE A 108 8.89 0.93 12.99
C ILE A 108 8.94 1.35 11.51
N ARG A 109 8.10 2.32 11.14
CA ARG A 109 7.93 2.82 9.76
C ARG A 109 8.40 4.25 9.59
N TRP A 110 9.59 4.56 10.05
CA TRP A 110 10.15 5.90 9.93
C TRP A 110 10.33 6.34 8.45
N PRO A 111 9.95 7.59 8.07
CA PRO A 111 9.15 8.56 8.83
C PRO A 111 7.65 8.38 8.57
N SER A 112 6.87 8.08 9.60
CA SER A 112 5.40 7.93 9.49
C SER A 112 4.68 8.57 10.68
N PRO A 113 4.60 9.92 10.77
CA PRO A 113 3.97 10.60 11.88
C PRO A 113 2.53 10.16 12.09
N TRP A 114 2.19 9.68 13.29
CA TRP A 114 0.89 9.07 13.59
C TRP A 114 -0.30 10.00 13.25
N ARG A 115 -0.18 11.29 13.55
CA ARG A 115 -1.21 12.27 13.20
C ARG A 115 -1.46 12.37 11.69
N LYS A 116 -0.40 12.23 10.88
CA LYS A 116 -0.51 12.21 9.42
C LYS A 116 -1.24 10.96 8.95
N ILE A 117 -0.86 9.78 9.48
CA ILE A 117 -1.55 8.51 9.20
C ILE A 117 -3.04 8.60 9.51
N GLN A 118 -3.41 9.07 10.71
CA GLN A 118 -4.82 9.22 11.09
C GLN A 118 -5.60 10.12 10.13
N ARG A 119 -5.01 11.25 9.73
CA ARG A 119 -5.62 12.16 8.75
C ARG A 119 -5.84 11.49 7.41
N GLN A 120 -4.81 10.84 6.87
CA GLN A 120 -4.86 10.18 5.57
C GLN A 120 -5.84 9.00 5.58
N LEU A 121 -5.87 8.20 6.66
CA LEU A 121 -6.88 7.15 6.82
C LEU A 121 -8.30 7.70 6.83
N ARG A 122 -8.55 8.83 7.55
CA ARG A 122 -9.87 9.46 7.57
C ARG A 122 -10.26 10.02 6.21
N GLU A 123 -9.32 10.54 5.45
CA GLU A 123 -9.56 11.01 4.09
C GLU A 123 -9.98 9.87 3.17
N LEU A 124 -9.24 8.76 3.19
CA LEU A 124 -9.61 7.54 2.45
C LEU A 124 -10.94 6.94 2.92
N ASP A 125 -11.18 6.91 4.23
CA ASP A 125 -12.42 6.38 4.80
C ASP A 125 -13.66 7.23 4.43
N ASN A 126 -13.46 8.50 4.10
CA ASN A 126 -14.48 9.40 3.61
C ASN A 126 -14.56 9.48 2.07
N TYR A 127 -13.85 8.59 1.35
CA TYR A 127 -13.92 8.52 -0.10
C TYR A 127 -15.37 8.40 -0.59
N PRO A 128 -15.85 9.35 -1.43
CA PRO A 128 -17.29 9.49 -1.66
C PRO A 128 -17.87 8.53 -2.70
N TRP A 129 -17.02 7.91 -3.51
CA TRP A 129 -17.47 7.00 -4.56
C TRP A 129 -17.39 5.54 -4.08
N GLY A 130 -18.40 4.74 -4.39
CA GLY A 130 -18.57 3.38 -3.82
C GLY A 130 -17.60 2.31 -4.31
N ASN A 131 -16.59 2.67 -5.10
CA ASN A 131 -15.67 1.71 -5.71
C ASN A 131 -14.34 1.51 -4.95
N LEU A 132 -14.17 2.09 -3.73
CA LEU A 132 -12.99 1.87 -2.88
C LEU A 132 -13.25 0.76 -1.86
N ARG A 133 -12.31 -0.18 -1.76
CA ARG A 133 -12.15 -1.10 -0.64
C ARG A 133 -10.87 -0.73 0.10
N LEU A 134 -11.01 -0.42 1.38
CA LEU A 134 -9.92 0.04 2.24
C LEU A 134 -9.64 -0.99 3.33
N THR A 135 -8.38 -1.42 3.46
CA THR A 135 -7.91 -2.31 4.51
C THR A 135 -6.59 -1.82 5.10
N THR A 136 -6.18 -2.39 6.23
CA THR A 136 -4.82 -2.21 6.74
C THR A 136 -4.02 -3.49 6.50
N ALA A 137 -2.83 -3.36 5.91
CA ALA A 137 -1.83 -4.42 5.83
C ALA A 137 -0.81 -4.22 6.94
N THR A 138 -0.65 -5.21 7.81
CA THR A 138 0.13 -5.12 9.04
C THR A 138 1.19 -6.21 9.08
N THR A 139 2.46 -5.81 9.09
CA THR A 139 3.57 -6.74 9.27
C THR A 139 3.90 -6.90 10.75
N VAL A 140 3.66 -8.09 11.28
CA VAL A 140 3.93 -8.40 12.67
C VAL A 140 5.39 -8.80 12.84
N THR A 141 6.08 -8.07 13.68
CA THR A 141 7.49 -8.29 14.05
C THR A 141 7.62 -8.40 15.56
N ILE A 142 8.82 -8.73 16.06
CA ILE A 142 9.11 -8.66 17.51
C ILE A 142 8.91 -7.25 18.08
N LEU A 143 9.01 -6.21 17.24
CA LEU A 143 8.84 -4.81 17.67
C LEU A 143 7.36 -4.40 17.79
N SER A 144 6.46 -5.07 17.08
CA SER A 144 5.05 -4.71 17.02
C SER A 144 4.13 -5.68 17.75
N ILE A 145 4.53 -6.93 17.98
CA ILE A 145 3.65 -7.99 18.50
C ILE A 145 2.99 -7.64 19.83
N TYR A 146 3.73 -7.03 20.77
CA TYR A 146 3.19 -6.64 22.07
C TYR A 146 2.16 -5.51 22.00
N TYR A 147 2.22 -4.69 20.96
CA TYR A 147 1.31 -3.56 20.73
C TYR A 147 0.17 -3.89 19.77
N LEU A 148 0.13 -5.13 19.27
CA LEU A 148 -0.92 -5.57 18.34
C LEU A 148 -2.32 -5.49 18.95
N PRO A 149 -2.54 -5.88 20.24
CA PRO A 149 -3.84 -5.71 20.87
C PRO A 149 -4.29 -4.25 20.95
N ASP A 150 -3.38 -3.32 21.25
CA ASP A 150 -3.67 -1.88 21.33
C ASP A 150 -4.04 -1.33 19.95
N PHE A 151 -3.32 -1.76 18.92
CA PHE A 151 -3.63 -1.40 17.54
C PHE A 151 -5.00 -1.91 17.10
N ILE A 152 -5.32 -3.17 17.38
CA ILE A 152 -6.63 -3.75 17.11
C ILE A 152 -7.71 -2.99 17.87
N GLY A 153 -7.52 -2.77 19.19
CA GLY A 153 -8.43 -2.03 20.05
C GLY A 153 -8.68 -0.62 19.52
N TRP A 154 -7.63 0.10 19.16
CA TRP A 154 -7.76 1.42 18.53
C TRP A 154 -8.60 1.35 17.26
N LYS A 155 -8.29 0.40 16.37
CA LYS A 155 -8.96 0.30 15.07
C LYS A 155 -10.44 -0.03 15.20
N VAL A 156 -10.81 -0.98 16.05
CA VAL A 156 -12.22 -1.41 16.21
C VAL A 156 -13.08 -0.38 16.94
N ASN A 157 -12.47 0.45 17.78
CA ASN A 157 -13.17 1.48 18.54
C ASN A 157 -13.37 2.80 17.74
N GLN A 158 -12.95 2.85 16.49
CA GLN A 158 -13.18 4.01 15.63
C GLN A 158 -14.45 3.82 14.80
N ASP A 159 -15.15 4.94 14.55
CA ASP A 159 -16.30 4.98 13.63
C ASP A 159 -15.79 5.08 12.17
N TRP A 160 -15.48 3.94 11.57
CA TRP A 160 -15.04 3.85 10.19
C TRP A 160 -16.23 3.61 9.25
N LYS A 161 -16.21 4.28 8.09
CA LYS A 161 -17.22 4.12 7.03
C LYS A 161 -16.87 2.98 6.06
N LEU A 162 -15.60 2.87 5.69
CA LEU A 162 -15.08 1.90 4.72
C LEU A 162 -14.13 0.89 5.35
N LEU A 163 -13.26 1.34 6.25
CA LEU A 163 -12.12 0.56 6.74
C LEU A 163 -12.50 -0.74 7.48
N ASN A 164 -13.70 -0.83 8.04
CA ASN A 164 -14.18 -2.01 8.78
C ASN A 164 -15.33 -2.73 8.06
N LYS A 165 -15.66 -2.35 6.82
CA LYS A 165 -16.84 -2.89 6.10
C LYS A 165 -16.55 -4.08 5.18
N PHE A 166 -15.46 -4.79 5.39
CA PHE A 166 -15.27 -6.06 4.69
C PHE A 166 -16.25 -7.11 5.20
N PRO A 167 -16.75 -8.02 4.32
CA PRO A 167 -17.57 -9.15 4.74
C PRO A 167 -16.90 -9.92 5.86
N ALA A 168 -17.69 -10.42 6.80
CA ALA A 168 -17.23 -11.17 7.97
C ALA A 168 -16.19 -12.22 7.55
N GLY A 169 -15.00 -12.16 8.15
CA GLY A 169 -13.90 -13.11 7.95
C GLY A 169 -12.75 -12.62 7.07
N ALA A 170 -12.89 -11.55 6.30
CA ALA A 170 -11.79 -11.00 5.52
C ALA A 170 -11.46 -9.59 6.02
N GLY A 171 -10.57 -9.51 7.01
CA GLY A 171 -9.77 -8.34 6.96
C GLY A 171 -10.19 -7.07 7.64
N MET A 172 -10.52 -7.11 8.92
CA MET A 172 -10.28 -5.90 9.71
C MET A 172 -8.80 -5.50 9.65
N ILE A 173 -7.91 -6.45 9.62
CA ILE A 173 -6.46 -6.28 9.54
C ILE A 173 -5.90 -7.47 8.76
N ASP A 174 -5.19 -7.19 7.68
CA ASP A 174 -4.43 -8.21 6.95
C ASP A 174 -3.07 -8.37 7.63
N LEU A 175 -2.90 -9.49 8.35
CA LEU A 175 -1.72 -9.77 9.16
C LEU A 175 -0.70 -10.60 8.40
N HIS A 176 0.50 -10.08 8.27
CA HIS A 176 1.66 -10.76 7.72
C HIS A 176 2.73 -10.94 8.79
N LEU A 177 3.28 -12.14 8.92
CA LEU A 177 4.42 -12.37 9.81
C LEU A 177 5.72 -12.01 9.09
N ALA A 178 6.60 -11.26 9.75
CA ALA A 178 7.93 -11.01 9.23
C ALA A 178 8.77 -12.29 9.26
N TYR A 179 9.20 -12.78 8.11
CA TYR A 179 10.11 -13.92 8.00
C TYR A 179 11.57 -13.49 7.92
N TRP A 180 11.80 -12.34 7.36
CA TRP A 180 13.13 -11.79 7.13
C TRP A 180 13.16 -10.29 7.45
N PRO A 181 14.25 -9.78 8.07
CA PRO A 181 15.41 -10.56 8.56
C PRO A 181 15.04 -11.39 9.80
N PRO A 182 15.71 -12.52 10.09
CA PRO A 182 15.32 -13.46 11.14
C PRO A 182 15.19 -12.84 12.53
N GLN A 183 15.99 -11.81 12.85
CA GLN A 183 15.94 -11.09 14.12
C GLN A 183 14.65 -10.29 14.34
N LEU A 184 13.88 -10.01 13.28
CA LEU A 184 12.57 -9.36 13.37
C LEU A 184 11.42 -10.37 13.42
N ASN A 185 11.69 -11.65 13.19
CA ASN A 185 10.68 -12.68 13.27
C ASN A 185 10.25 -12.89 14.73
N ILE A 186 8.96 -13.06 14.98
CA ILE A 186 8.42 -13.32 16.33
C ILE A 186 9.00 -14.58 16.99
N LYS A 187 9.52 -15.53 16.21
CA LYS A 187 10.23 -16.71 16.72
C LYS A 187 11.55 -16.39 17.41
N ALA A 188 12.08 -15.18 17.23
CA ALA A 188 13.28 -14.71 17.93
C ALA A 188 12.99 -14.26 19.38
N LEU A 189 11.72 -14.19 19.81
CA LEU A 189 11.35 -13.89 21.19
C LEU A 189 11.81 -15.02 22.11
N PRO A 190 12.26 -14.69 23.35
CA PRO A 190 12.54 -15.69 24.38
C PRO A 190 11.32 -16.59 24.62
N LYS A 191 11.58 -17.87 24.90
CA LYS A 191 10.55 -18.83 25.30
C LYS A 191 10.08 -18.54 26.72
#